data_74b7e4aeec46761773dd7aff580a14fc
#
_entry.id   74b7e4aeec46761773dd7aff580a14fc
#
_cell.length_a   1.000
_cell.length_b   1.000
_cell.length_c   1.000
_cell.angle_alpha   90.00
_cell.angle_beta   90.00
_cell.angle_gamma   90.00
#
_symmetry.space_group_name_H-M   'P 1'
#
loop_
_entity.id
_entity.type
_entity.pdbx_description
1 polymer ?
#
loop_
_entity_poly.entity_id
_entity_poly.type
_entity_poly.pdbx_seq_one_letter_code
_entity_poly.pdbx_strand_id
1 'polypeptide(L)'
;AMHRGDYARKKALVEYGFRLPAAFDNRPLTLNEYEHLTPQSIYVSATPADYEIEKCNGVIIEQLIRPTYIVDPALRIKPTENQIDDILDNINAITKRNGKVIITTITKRSSEEVSRFLDRVGIKNRYLHSDIETMERVQILDDLRSGLIDVIVGVNLLREGIDLPEVALVIILDADKEGFLRNVRSITQVAGRAARHVNGKVIL
;
A
#
# COMPACT_ATOMS: atom_id res chain seq x y z
N ALA A 1 -3.54 -10.87 14.94
CA ALA A 1 -4.73 -10.14 14.48
C ALA A 1 -5.88 -11.08 14.12
N MET A 2 -5.68 -12.09 13.27
CA MET A 2 -6.73 -13.01 12.79
C MET A 2 -7.46 -13.74 13.94
N HIS A 3 -6.74 -14.33 14.90
CA HIS A 3 -7.33 -15.02 16.05
C HIS A 3 -8.32 -14.15 16.83
N ARG A 4 -7.95 -12.90 17.18
CA ARG A 4 -8.83 -12.00 17.95
C ARG A 4 -10.11 -11.65 17.20
N GLY A 5 -10.02 -11.37 15.90
CA GLY A 5 -11.19 -11.05 15.08
C GLY A 5 -12.13 -12.25 14.91
N ASP A 6 -11.58 -13.44 14.68
CA ASP A 6 -12.35 -14.67 14.56
C ASP A 6 -13.04 -15.02 15.90
N TYR A 7 -12.32 -14.90 17.01
CA TYR A 7 -12.88 -15.14 18.34
C TYR A 7 -14.04 -14.20 18.67
N ALA A 8 -13.86 -12.89 18.44
CA ALA A 8 -14.90 -11.89 18.72
C ALA A 8 -16.16 -12.13 17.88
N ARG A 9 -16.00 -12.47 16.60
CA ARG A 9 -17.12 -12.82 15.72
C ARG A 9 -17.84 -14.10 16.20
N LYS A 10 -17.11 -15.16 16.53
CA LYS A 10 -17.68 -16.42 17.00
C LYS A 10 -18.36 -16.26 18.33
N LYS A 11 -17.81 -15.46 19.24
CA LYS A 11 -18.42 -15.15 20.52
C LYS A 11 -19.81 -14.59 20.35
N ALA A 12 -19.97 -13.56 19.54
CA ALA A 12 -21.27 -12.98 19.23
C ALA A 12 -22.24 -14.03 18.62
N LEU A 13 -21.78 -14.82 17.65
CA LEU A 13 -22.62 -15.83 17.00
C LEU A 13 -23.08 -16.94 17.95
N VAL A 14 -22.28 -17.32 18.91
CA VAL A 14 -22.64 -18.33 19.97
C VAL A 14 -23.59 -17.71 21.00
N GLU A 15 -23.31 -16.49 21.46
CA GLU A 15 -24.16 -15.76 22.41
C GLU A 15 -25.59 -15.55 21.89
N TYR A 16 -25.73 -15.24 20.59
CA TYR A 16 -27.03 -15.08 19.93
C TYR A 16 -27.64 -16.40 19.39
N GLY A 17 -27.05 -17.55 19.68
CA GLY A 17 -27.58 -18.86 19.29
C GLY A 17 -27.43 -19.24 17.80
N PHE A 18 -26.68 -18.46 17.00
CA PHE A 18 -26.43 -18.78 15.59
C PHE A 18 -25.35 -19.84 15.38
N ARG A 19 -24.52 -20.13 16.39
CA ARG A 19 -23.53 -21.21 16.38
C ARG A 19 -23.45 -21.94 17.71
N LEU A 20 -23.00 -23.19 17.63
CA LEU A 20 -22.70 -24.00 18.85
C LEU A 20 -21.35 -23.57 19.45
N PRO A 21 -21.12 -23.78 20.76
CA PRO A 21 -19.85 -23.52 21.44
C PRO A 21 -18.63 -24.17 20.75
N ALA A 22 -18.80 -25.37 20.17
CA ALA A 22 -17.75 -26.07 19.42
C ALA A 22 -17.20 -25.25 18.21
N ALA A 23 -17.86 -24.14 17.80
CA ALA A 23 -17.33 -23.26 16.80
C ALA A 23 -15.97 -22.61 17.19
N PHE A 24 -15.67 -22.54 18.49
CA PHE A 24 -14.40 -22.03 18.99
C PHE A 24 -13.22 -22.99 18.74
N ASP A 25 -13.44 -24.26 18.47
CA ASP A 25 -12.37 -25.26 18.27
C ASP A 25 -11.68 -25.05 16.90
N ASN A 26 -12.44 -24.66 15.87
CA ASN A 26 -11.89 -24.32 14.56
C ASN A 26 -11.49 -22.85 14.51
N ARG A 27 -10.26 -22.53 14.88
CA ARG A 27 -9.75 -21.19 15.01
C ARG A 27 -8.32 -21.02 14.46
N PRO A 28 -7.93 -19.82 14.03
CA PRO A 28 -6.53 -19.49 13.78
C PRO A 28 -5.69 -19.67 15.06
N LEU A 29 -4.42 -19.97 14.90
CA LEU A 29 -3.46 -20.04 15.99
C LEU A 29 -3.38 -18.73 16.78
N THR A 30 -3.16 -18.81 18.07
CA THR A 30 -2.67 -17.67 18.86
C THR A 30 -1.22 -17.35 18.51
N LEU A 31 -0.73 -16.18 18.92
CA LEU A 31 0.67 -15.83 18.70
C LEU A 31 1.61 -16.81 19.39
N ASN A 32 1.32 -17.18 20.63
CA ASN A 32 2.14 -18.11 21.41
C ASN A 32 2.21 -19.51 20.78
N GLU A 33 1.08 -20.03 20.30
CA GLU A 33 1.05 -21.32 19.59
C GLU A 33 1.87 -21.27 18.30
N TYR A 34 1.74 -20.16 17.55
CA TYR A 34 2.53 -19.93 16.34
C TYR A 34 4.04 -19.91 16.65
N GLU A 35 4.46 -19.17 17.67
CA GLU A 35 5.87 -19.10 18.07
C GLU A 35 6.45 -20.45 18.52
N HIS A 36 5.66 -21.28 19.19
CA HIS A 36 6.07 -22.64 19.56
C HIS A 36 6.25 -23.56 18.34
N LEU A 37 5.41 -23.39 17.32
CA LEU A 37 5.50 -24.18 16.09
C LEU A 37 6.56 -23.69 15.12
N THR A 38 7.08 -22.46 15.29
CA THR A 38 8.08 -21.85 14.43
C THR A 38 9.33 -21.46 15.23
N PRO A 39 10.13 -22.44 15.69
CA PRO A 39 11.29 -22.18 16.56
C PRO A 39 12.42 -21.40 15.87
N GLN A 40 12.44 -21.42 14.53
CA GLN A 40 13.40 -20.67 13.73
C GLN A 40 12.65 -19.79 12.73
N SER A 41 12.98 -18.50 12.72
CA SER A 41 12.32 -17.52 11.83
C SER A 41 13.34 -16.53 11.28
N ILE A 42 13.20 -16.22 9.99
CA ILE A 42 13.96 -15.14 9.35
C ILE A 42 12.96 -14.03 9.03
N TYR A 43 13.18 -12.84 9.59
CA TYR A 43 12.36 -11.66 9.32
C TYR A 43 12.98 -10.84 8.21
N VAL A 44 12.21 -10.59 7.15
CA VAL A 44 12.64 -9.77 6.01
C VAL A 44 11.70 -8.59 5.87
N SER A 45 12.22 -7.39 6.04
CA SER A 45 11.43 -6.15 5.97
C SER A 45 12.31 -4.97 5.60
N ALA A 46 11.78 -4.05 4.79
CA ALA A 46 12.40 -2.74 4.56
C ALA A 46 12.16 -1.77 5.74
N THR A 47 11.14 -2.06 6.58
CA THR A 47 10.73 -1.23 7.71
C THR A 47 10.39 -2.13 8.91
N PRO A 48 11.41 -2.76 9.54
CA PRO A 48 11.17 -3.68 10.66
C PRO A 48 10.43 -2.98 11.81
N ALA A 49 9.60 -3.73 12.52
CA ALA A 49 8.89 -3.27 13.71
C ALA A 49 9.65 -3.68 14.98
N ASP A 50 9.23 -3.12 16.11
CA ASP A 50 9.82 -3.42 17.41
C ASP A 50 9.77 -4.91 17.73
N TYR A 51 8.67 -5.58 17.34
CA TYR A 51 8.50 -7.03 17.51
C TYR A 51 9.62 -7.84 16.83
N GLU A 52 9.92 -7.55 15.55
CA GLU A 52 10.97 -8.27 14.81
C GLU A 52 12.35 -7.97 15.40
N ILE A 53 12.60 -6.70 15.79
CA ILE A 53 13.86 -6.26 16.38
C ILE A 53 14.09 -6.96 17.74
N GLU A 54 13.07 -7.01 18.59
CA GLU A 54 13.11 -7.71 19.88
C GLU A 54 13.38 -9.23 19.71
N LYS A 55 12.67 -9.86 18.76
CA LYS A 55 12.86 -11.31 18.48
C LYS A 55 14.23 -11.65 17.94
N CYS A 56 14.88 -10.72 17.25
CA CYS A 56 16.25 -10.86 16.76
C CYS A 56 17.31 -10.39 17.75
N ASN A 57 16.95 -10.03 19.00
CA ASN A 57 17.85 -9.44 20.00
C ASN A 57 18.68 -8.26 19.46
N GLY A 58 18.09 -7.45 18.58
CA GLY A 58 18.75 -6.33 17.93
C GLY A 58 19.74 -6.69 16.82
N VAL A 59 19.88 -7.97 16.48
CA VAL A 59 20.78 -8.38 15.38
C VAL A 59 20.07 -8.16 14.05
N ILE A 60 20.57 -7.20 13.28
CA ILE A 60 20.01 -6.81 11.96
C ILE A 60 21.11 -6.94 10.93
N ILE A 61 20.80 -7.62 9.82
CA ILE A 61 21.64 -7.66 8.63
C ILE A 61 21.09 -6.63 7.64
N GLU A 62 21.85 -5.58 7.39
CA GLU A 62 21.46 -4.51 6.49
C GLU A 62 21.92 -4.80 5.06
N GLN A 63 21.00 -4.73 4.10
CA GLN A 63 21.30 -4.77 2.69
C GLN A 63 21.10 -3.37 2.09
N LEU A 64 22.14 -2.56 2.09
CA LEU A 64 22.10 -1.15 1.69
C LEU A 64 22.34 -0.94 0.19
N ILE A 65 23.06 -1.87 -0.45
CA ILE A 65 23.47 -1.71 -1.85
C ILE A 65 22.39 -2.26 -2.79
N ARG A 66 21.94 -1.42 -3.71
CA ARG A 66 21.10 -1.83 -4.85
C ARG A 66 21.99 -2.12 -6.05
N PRO A 67 22.06 -3.39 -6.54
CA PRO A 67 22.87 -3.72 -7.70
C PRO A 67 22.40 -3.06 -9.01
N THR A 68 21.20 -2.51 -9.03
CA THR A 68 20.61 -1.80 -10.18
C THR A 68 21.12 -0.37 -10.37
N TYR A 69 21.88 0.17 -9.40
CA TYR A 69 22.35 1.57 -9.38
C TYR A 69 21.21 2.61 -9.40
N ILE A 70 19.96 2.20 -9.20
CA ILE A 70 18.82 3.13 -9.09
C ILE A 70 18.84 3.76 -7.70
N VAL A 71 18.91 5.07 -7.65
CA VAL A 71 18.87 5.86 -6.40
C VAL A 71 17.45 5.92 -5.83
N ASP A 72 17.34 6.33 -4.56
CA ASP A 72 16.03 6.56 -3.94
C ASP A 72 15.27 7.67 -4.66
N PRO A 73 13.93 7.57 -4.75
CA PRO A 73 13.13 8.57 -5.45
C PRO A 73 13.25 9.94 -4.78
N ALA A 74 13.30 10.99 -5.60
CA ALA A 74 13.32 12.35 -5.12
C ALA A 74 12.02 12.69 -4.40
N LEU A 75 12.10 13.05 -3.12
CA LEU A 75 10.94 13.39 -2.29
C LEU A 75 10.72 14.89 -2.29
N ARG A 76 9.46 15.32 -2.49
CA ARG A 76 9.04 16.71 -2.41
C ARG A 76 7.82 16.85 -1.53
N ILE A 77 7.86 17.80 -0.61
CA ILE A 77 6.71 18.20 0.21
C ILE A 77 6.10 19.44 -0.43
N LYS A 78 4.80 19.44 -0.65
CA LYS A 78 4.07 20.56 -1.25
C LYS A 78 2.89 20.97 -0.39
N PRO A 79 2.49 22.26 -0.41
CA PRO A 79 1.30 22.72 0.29
C PRO A 79 0.03 22.12 -0.34
N THR A 80 -1.03 22.06 0.44
CA THR A 80 -2.35 21.60 -0.03
C THR A 80 -3.09 22.62 -0.89
N GLU A 81 -2.66 23.88 -0.84
CA GLU A 81 -3.18 24.95 -1.69
C GLU A 81 -2.85 24.68 -3.16
N ASN A 82 -3.85 24.80 -4.05
CA ASN A 82 -3.75 24.49 -5.48
C ASN A 82 -3.27 23.05 -5.79
N GLN A 83 -3.49 22.12 -4.84
CA GLN A 83 -3.05 20.73 -4.93
C GLN A 83 -3.52 20.05 -6.23
N ILE A 84 -4.75 20.33 -6.67
CA ILE A 84 -5.36 19.68 -7.83
C ILE A 84 -4.63 20.06 -9.12
N ASP A 85 -4.34 21.33 -9.33
CA ASP A 85 -3.64 21.81 -10.54
C ASP A 85 -2.22 21.27 -10.57
N ASP A 86 -1.54 21.28 -9.42
CA ASP A 86 -0.20 20.70 -9.30
C ASP A 86 -0.16 19.19 -9.57
N ILE A 87 -1.15 18.44 -9.11
CA ILE A 87 -1.30 17.01 -9.42
C ILE A 87 -1.43 16.81 -10.93
N LEU A 88 -2.30 17.57 -11.61
CA LEU A 88 -2.52 17.46 -13.05
C LEU A 88 -1.25 17.76 -13.84
N ASP A 89 -0.52 18.81 -13.48
CA ASP A 89 0.74 19.18 -14.13
C ASP A 89 1.79 18.08 -13.99
N ASN A 90 1.91 17.51 -12.79
CA ASN A 90 2.85 16.41 -12.54
C ASN A 90 2.44 15.13 -13.29
N ILE A 91 1.15 14.76 -13.31
CA ILE A 91 0.66 13.63 -14.09
C ILE A 91 1.00 13.82 -15.55
N ASN A 92 0.64 14.97 -16.15
CA ASN A 92 0.89 15.27 -17.54
C ASN A 92 2.39 15.23 -17.89
N ALA A 93 3.25 15.73 -17.01
CA ALA A 93 4.69 15.71 -17.23
C ALA A 93 5.28 14.28 -17.23
N ILE A 94 4.73 13.38 -16.42
CA ILE A 94 5.17 11.99 -16.31
C ILE A 94 4.61 11.13 -17.45
N THR A 95 3.31 11.26 -17.75
CA THR A 95 2.64 10.45 -18.80
C THR A 95 3.14 10.77 -20.19
N LYS A 96 3.53 12.03 -20.48
CA LYS A 96 4.23 12.40 -21.71
C LYS A 96 5.55 11.64 -21.93
N ARG A 97 6.13 11.07 -20.88
CA ARG A 97 7.36 10.28 -20.91
C ARG A 97 7.10 8.77 -20.74
N ASN A 98 5.85 8.34 -20.94
CA ASN A 98 5.38 6.97 -20.72
C ASN A 98 5.56 6.45 -19.29
N GLY A 99 5.80 7.33 -18.30
CA GLY A 99 5.82 6.96 -16.90
C GLY A 99 4.41 6.81 -16.35
N LYS A 100 4.27 5.95 -15.33
CA LYS A 100 2.99 5.70 -14.64
C LYS A 100 2.95 6.40 -13.29
N VAL A 101 1.75 6.70 -12.82
CA VAL A 101 1.52 7.46 -11.59
C VAL A 101 0.65 6.67 -10.61
N ILE A 102 1.03 6.69 -9.35
CA ILE A 102 0.22 6.20 -8.25
C ILE A 102 -0.19 7.39 -7.37
N ILE A 103 -1.48 7.48 -7.06
CA ILE A 103 -2.02 8.44 -6.10
C ILE A 103 -2.61 7.68 -4.93
N THR A 104 -2.18 8.00 -3.70
CA THR A 104 -2.73 7.37 -2.50
C THR A 104 -3.58 8.34 -1.70
N THR A 105 -4.77 7.89 -1.32
CA THR A 105 -5.72 8.60 -0.47
C THR A 105 -5.89 7.91 0.87
N ILE A 106 -6.59 8.52 1.81
CA ILE A 106 -6.87 7.94 3.13
C ILE A 106 -8.13 7.08 3.11
N THR A 107 -9.15 7.45 2.32
CA THR A 107 -10.45 6.79 2.30
C THR A 107 -10.81 6.26 0.91
N LYS A 108 -11.67 5.24 0.86
CA LYS A 108 -12.24 4.73 -0.39
C LYS A 108 -12.98 5.83 -1.15
N ARG A 109 -13.80 6.60 -0.45
CA ARG A 109 -14.55 7.71 -1.02
C ARG A 109 -13.63 8.74 -1.68
N SER A 110 -12.55 9.15 -1.01
CA SER A 110 -11.57 10.06 -1.59
C SER A 110 -10.92 9.48 -2.84
N SER A 111 -10.62 8.17 -2.87
CA SER A 111 -10.04 7.54 -4.07
C SER A 111 -10.98 7.55 -5.26
N GLU A 112 -12.27 7.30 -5.03
CA GLU A 112 -13.29 7.37 -6.07
C GLU A 112 -13.55 8.80 -6.55
N GLU A 113 -13.55 9.79 -5.63
CA GLU A 113 -13.72 11.21 -5.97
C GLU A 113 -12.55 11.72 -6.83
N VAL A 114 -11.30 11.38 -6.45
CA VAL A 114 -10.11 11.72 -7.25
C VAL A 114 -10.15 11.03 -8.61
N SER A 115 -10.49 9.75 -8.67
CA SER A 115 -10.61 9.02 -9.94
C SER A 115 -11.65 9.65 -10.86
N ARG A 116 -12.85 9.94 -10.34
CA ARG A 116 -13.91 10.62 -11.13
C ARG A 116 -13.50 12.01 -11.61
N PHE A 117 -12.71 12.73 -10.82
CA PHE A 117 -12.16 14.02 -11.24
C PHE A 117 -11.17 13.84 -12.39
N LEU A 118 -10.25 12.88 -12.29
CA LEU A 118 -9.28 12.58 -13.34
C LEU A 118 -9.96 12.16 -14.65
N ASP A 119 -11.04 11.38 -14.58
CA ASP A 119 -11.86 11.01 -15.75
C ASP A 119 -12.45 12.25 -16.46
N ARG A 120 -12.98 13.22 -15.69
CA ARG A 120 -13.55 14.46 -16.26
C ARG A 120 -12.54 15.32 -17.02
N VAL A 121 -11.27 15.27 -16.60
CA VAL A 121 -10.17 16.00 -17.27
C VAL A 121 -9.47 15.15 -18.32
N GLY A 122 -9.97 13.95 -18.62
CA GLY A 122 -9.48 13.08 -19.69
C GLY A 122 -8.23 12.27 -19.35
N ILE A 123 -7.89 12.12 -18.08
CA ILE A 123 -6.77 11.30 -17.66
C ILE A 123 -7.23 9.84 -17.48
N LYS A 124 -6.58 8.92 -18.20
CA LYS A 124 -6.86 7.49 -18.13
C LYS A 124 -6.44 6.94 -16.78
N ASN A 125 -7.41 6.62 -15.95
CA ASN A 125 -7.15 6.16 -14.60
C ASN A 125 -8.10 5.05 -14.14
N ARG A 126 -7.74 4.38 -13.05
CA ARG A 126 -8.60 3.46 -12.29
C ARG A 126 -8.37 3.67 -10.81
N TYR A 127 -9.40 3.45 -10.00
CA TYR A 127 -9.24 3.39 -8.55
C TYR A 127 -9.06 1.94 -8.07
N LEU A 128 -8.37 1.77 -6.96
CA LEU A 128 -8.06 0.47 -6.37
C LEU A 128 -8.24 0.52 -4.84
N HIS A 129 -9.19 -0.27 -4.31
CA HIS A 129 -9.42 -0.41 -2.87
C HIS A 129 -9.83 -1.85 -2.48
N SER A 130 -10.06 -2.10 -1.17
CA SER A 130 -10.28 -3.44 -0.63
C SER A 130 -11.51 -4.18 -1.16
N ASP A 131 -12.48 -3.49 -1.73
CA ASP A 131 -13.73 -4.08 -2.19
C ASP A 131 -13.66 -4.54 -3.65
N ILE A 132 -12.57 -4.22 -4.33
CA ILE A 132 -12.31 -4.69 -5.70
C ILE A 132 -11.90 -6.17 -5.65
N GLU A 133 -12.53 -6.97 -6.47
CA GLU A 133 -12.26 -8.40 -6.57
C GLU A 133 -10.84 -8.67 -7.06
N THR A 134 -10.28 -9.83 -6.68
CA THR A 134 -8.89 -10.18 -6.99
C THR A 134 -8.62 -10.20 -8.49
N MET A 135 -9.56 -10.72 -9.29
CA MET A 135 -9.40 -10.76 -10.75
C MET A 135 -9.41 -9.37 -11.38
N GLU A 136 -10.31 -8.50 -10.94
CA GLU A 136 -10.37 -7.12 -11.40
C GLU A 136 -9.09 -6.35 -11.02
N ARG A 137 -8.54 -6.63 -9.81
CA ARG A 137 -7.26 -6.05 -9.40
C ARG A 137 -6.11 -6.43 -10.33
N VAL A 138 -6.03 -7.70 -10.75
CA VAL A 138 -5.02 -8.16 -11.72
C VAL A 138 -5.20 -7.41 -13.04
N GLN A 139 -6.44 -7.30 -13.52
CA GLN A 139 -6.74 -6.59 -14.77
C GLN A 139 -6.31 -5.11 -14.70
N ILE A 140 -6.59 -4.40 -13.61
CA ILE A 140 -6.17 -3.00 -13.43
C ILE A 140 -4.64 -2.86 -13.50
N LEU A 141 -3.90 -3.78 -12.92
CA LEU A 141 -2.44 -3.77 -12.97
C LEU A 141 -1.92 -4.05 -14.38
N ASP A 142 -2.56 -4.95 -15.12
CA ASP A 142 -2.21 -5.26 -16.49
C ASP A 142 -2.58 -4.10 -17.43
N ASP A 143 -3.71 -3.42 -17.19
CA ASP A 143 -4.09 -2.20 -17.90
C ASP A 143 -3.05 -1.08 -17.69
N LEU A 144 -2.48 -0.95 -16.49
CA LEU A 144 -1.40 0.01 -16.23
C LEU A 144 -0.13 -0.35 -17.00
N ARG A 145 0.28 -1.62 -16.98
CA ARG A 145 1.48 -2.11 -17.69
C ARG A 145 1.35 -1.98 -19.20
N SER A 146 0.19 -2.31 -19.74
CA SER A 146 -0.09 -2.21 -21.18
C SER A 146 -0.29 -0.77 -21.66
N GLY A 147 -0.43 0.21 -20.75
CA GLY A 147 -0.67 1.62 -21.09
C GLY A 147 -2.12 1.95 -21.43
N LEU A 148 -3.06 1.07 -21.15
CA LEU A 148 -4.50 1.37 -21.24
C LEU A 148 -4.91 2.44 -20.22
N ILE A 149 -4.26 2.43 -19.05
CA ILE A 149 -4.36 3.50 -18.04
C ILE A 149 -2.98 4.05 -17.70
N ASP A 150 -2.95 5.27 -17.17
CA ASP A 150 -1.72 5.98 -16.81
C ASP A 150 -1.62 6.22 -15.30
N VAL A 151 -2.75 6.21 -14.61
CA VAL A 151 -2.83 6.53 -13.19
C VAL A 151 -3.63 5.46 -12.43
N ILE A 152 -3.13 5.03 -11.29
CA ILE A 152 -3.90 4.28 -10.30
C ILE A 152 -4.10 5.17 -9.07
N VAL A 153 -5.37 5.30 -8.65
CA VAL A 153 -5.74 5.96 -7.41
C VAL A 153 -6.13 4.90 -6.38
N GLY A 154 -5.55 4.91 -5.18
CA GLY A 154 -5.87 3.84 -4.23
C GLY A 154 -5.69 4.18 -2.77
N VAL A 155 -6.32 3.34 -1.93
CA VAL A 155 -6.19 3.38 -0.48
C VAL A 155 -5.34 2.21 -0.05
N ASN A 156 -4.14 2.43 0.44
CA ASN A 156 -3.31 1.43 1.15
C ASN A 156 -3.05 0.06 0.45
N LEU A 157 -3.62 -0.20 -0.71
CA LEU A 157 -3.54 -1.49 -1.41
C LEU A 157 -2.22 -1.73 -2.15
N LEU A 158 -1.39 -0.72 -2.20
CA LEU A 158 -0.13 -0.73 -2.93
C LEU A 158 1.06 -1.00 -2.01
N ARG A 159 0.81 -1.54 -0.80
CA ARG A 159 1.85 -1.79 0.20
C ARG A 159 2.71 -2.99 -0.13
N GLU A 160 2.10 -4.13 -0.46
CA GLU A 160 2.81 -5.40 -0.60
C GLU A 160 2.43 -6.16 -1.87
N GLY A 161 3.36 -6.98 -2.38
CA GLY A 161 3.09 -7.93 -3.46
C GLY A 161 2.90 -7.34 -4.85
N ILE A 162 3.11 -6.04 -5.06
CA ILE A 162 2.96 -5.39 -6.37
C ILE A 162 4.32 -4.87 -6.82
N ASP A 163 4.76 -5.31 -7.98
CA ASP A 163 5.95 -4.83 -8.66
C ASP A 163 5.55 -4.03 -9.91
N LEU A 164 5.83 -2.73 -9.89
CA LEU A 164 5.49 -1.78 -10.95
C LEU A 164 6.69 -0.91 -11.28
N PRO A 165 7.65 -1.41 -12.05
CA PRO A 165 8.85 -0.64 -12.43
C PRO A 165 8.52 0.57 -13.32
N GLU A 166 7.34 0.59 -13.93
CA GLU A 166 6.86 1.69 -14.78
C GLU A 166 6.43 2.93 -13.97
N VAL A 167 6.26 2.78 -12.65
CA VAL A 167 5.82 3.88 -11.77
C VAL A 167 6.95 4.86 -11.54
N ALA A 168 6.82 6.01 -12.18
CA ALA A 168 7.77 7.12 -12.08
C ALA A 168 7.37 8.16 -11.02
N LEU A 169 6.10 8.21 -10.63
CA LEU A 169 5.60 9.19 -9.67
C LEU A 169 4.63 8.54 -8.68
N VAL A 170 4.86 8.83 -7.41
CA VAL A 170 3.94 8.52 -6.32
C VAL A 170 3.49 9.83 -5.68
N ILE A 171 2.18 10.02 -5.56
CA ILE A 171 1.58 11.17 -4.88
C ILE A 171 0.84 10.66 -3.64
N ILE A 172 1.15 11.22 -2.49
CA ILE A 172 0.54 10.84 -1.21
C ILE A 172 -0.28 12.02 -0.69
N LEU A 173 -1.59 11.96 -0.90
CA LEU A 173 -2.50 12.99 -0.43
C LEU A 173 -2.67 12.92 1.08
N ASP A 174 -2.92 14.07 1.71
CA ASP A 174 -3.12 14.19 3.16
C ASP A 174 -1.95 13.56 3.95
N ALA A 175 -0.72 13.78 3.54
CA ALA A 175 0.48 13.20 4.17
C ALA A 175 0.69 13.70 5.61
N ASP A 176 0.16 14.88 5.94
CA ASP A 176 0.17 15.53 7.25
C ASP A 176 -0.84 14.94 8.24
N LYS A 177 -1.85 14.22 7.77
CA LYS A 177 -2.87 13.58 8.62
C LYS A 177 -2.33 12.31 9.25
N GLU A 178 -1.58 12.44 10.34
CA GLU A 178 -0.99 11.30 11.05
C GLU A 178 -2.02 10.23 11.40
N GLY A 179 -1.66 8.96 11.18
CA GLY A 179 -2.52 7.81 11.46
C GLY A 179 -2.00 6.51 10.87
N PHE A 180 -2.83 5.49 10.90
CA PHE A 180 -2.47 4.15 10.43
C PHE A 180 -1.95 4.11 8.98
N LEU A 181 -2.48 4.97 8.10
CA LEU A 181 -2.08 5.04 6.68
C LEU A 181 -1.04 6.13 6.41
N ARG A 182 -0.72 6.96 7.37
CA ARG A 182 0.16 8.13 7.26
C ARG A 182 1.14 8.17 8.44
N ASN A 183 1.87 7.09 8.63
CA ASN A 183 3.04 7.01 9.50
C ASN A 183 4.29 6.77 8.65
N VAL A 184 5.46 6.91 9.25
CA VAL A 184 6.76 6.77 8.57
C VAL A 184 6.85 5.47 7.78
N ARG A 185 6.46 4.33 8.37
CA ARG A 185 6.51 3.01 7.70
C ARG A 185 5.60 2.98 6.47
N SER A 186 4.37 3.44 6.62
CA SER A 186 3.38 3.45 5.52
C SER A 186 3.83 4.33 4.36
N ILE A 187 4.29 5.53 4.67
CA ILE A 187 4.80 6.48 3.67
C ILE A 187 6.03 5.90 2.96
N THR A 188 6.99 5.35 3.72
CA THR A 188 8.20 4.72 3.14
C THR A 188 7.85 3.56 2.21
N GLN A 189 6.92 2.69 2.59
CA GLN A 189 6.50 1.56 1.75
C GLN A 189 5.84 2.01 0.45
N VAL A 190 5.00 3.04 0.52
CA VAL A 190 4.34 3.59 -0.67
C VAL A 190 5.33 4.35 -1.55
N ALA A 191 6.19 5.18 -0.97
CA ALA A 191 7.26 5.88 -1.66
C ALA A 191 8.21 4.91 -2.39
N GLY A 192 8.49 3.76 -1.78
CA GLY A 192 9.29 2.69 -2.36
C GLY A 192 8.75 2.13 -3.68
N ARG A 193 7.50 2.41 -4.05
CA ARG A 193 6.95 2.02 -5.37
C ARG A 193 7.59 2.78 -6.52
N ALA A 194 8.03 4.03 -6.30
CA ALA A 194 8.78 4.79 -7.29
C ALA A 194 10.29 4.46 -7.28
N ALA A 195 10.78 3.68 -6.32
CA ALA A 195 12.20 3.38 -6.16
C ALA A 195 12.78 2.40 -7.18
N ARG A 196 11.96 1.87 -8.09
CA ARG A 196 12.39 1.02 -9.22
C ARG A 196 12.51 1.77 -10.54
N HIS A 197 12.07 3.01 -10.58
CA HIS A 197 12.17 3.86 -11.75
C HIS A 197 13.38 4.80 -11.64
N VAL A 198 14.18 4.91 -12.72
CA VAL A 198 15.43 5.71 -12.75
C VAL A 198 15.17 7.18 -12.35
N ASN A 199 14.04 7.73 -12.75
CA ASN A 199 13.62 9.10 -12.43
C ASN A 199 12.46 9.11 -11.43
N GLY A 200 12.44 8.17 -10.48
CA GLY A 200 11.39 8.07 -9.48
C GLY A 200 11.21 9.34 -8.65
N LYS A 201 9.97 9.75 -8.44
CA LYS A 201 9.61 10.93 -7.63
C LYS A 201 8.48 10.59 -6.67
N VAL A 202 8.49 11.25 -5.53
CA VAL A 202 7.44 11.19 -4.52
C VAL A 202 7.03 12.60 -4.14
N ILE A 203 5.71 12.85 -4.10
CA ILE A 203 5.12 14.13 -3.65
C ILE A 203 4.24 13.82 -2.43
N LEU A 204 4.46 14.59 -1.36
CA LEU A 204 3.70 14.57 -0.12
C LEU A 204 2.93 15.86 0.03
#